data_acd07728b524dd3c3271afbaf0b1c4ce
#
_entry.id   acd07728b524dd3c3271afbaf0b1c4ce
#
_cell.length_a   1.000
_cell.length_b   1.000
_cell.length_c   1.000
_cell.angle_alpha   90.00
_cell.angle_beta   90.00
_cell.angle_gamma   90.00
#
_symmetry.space_group_name_H-M   'P 1'
#
loop_
_entity.id
_entity.type
_entity.pdbx_description
1 polymer ?
#
loop_
_entity_poly.entity_id
_entity_poly.type
_entity_poly.pdbx_seq_one_letter_code
_entity_poly.pdbx_strand_id
1 'polypeptide(L)'
;TDKVSVSTSQAVRGQILDRNGNMLAGPGTAPSVGLVPGKMSENKEADIAQLAGLLGMTEEEINSQLSAAWATPDSFVPLKTLNSQQSQELTEQLLTIAGVLINDTEVRTYPLGEKAAHLIGYVQSVTAEDLEEHKGEGYTSSSVIGKSGIEGLYEKELKGENGVKISIMTEDGVEKNVVASVDKQDGENIRLTIDSDLQGLVYDQFREDKSCSVAINPFTGEVLALVSTPAYDDNEFILGMSGERWDQLNNDENKPLYNRFRQVWCPGSSFKPITAGIGLTTGTINPDEDYGSEGLSWQKDESWGDYHVTTLHEYSPVNLENALIYSDNIYFAKAALNI
;
A
#
# COMPACT_ATOMS: atom_id res chain seq x y z
N THR A 1 -10.94 18.90 46.07
CA THR A 1 -10.84 20.01 45.12
C THR A 1 -11.20 19.51 43.73
N ASP A 2 -12.12 20.21 43.05
CA ASP A 2 -12.52 19.86 41.66
C ASP A 2 -11.30 19.91 40.73
N LYS A 3 -11.24 18.99 39.76
CA LYS A 3 -10.18 18.89 38.74
C LYS A 3 -10.75 19.08 37.35
N VAL A 4 -10.01 19.74 36.47
CA VAL A 4 -10.33 19.76 35.05
C VAL A 4 -9.83 18.46 34.41
N SER A 5 -10.71 17.77 33.67
CA SER A 5 -10.41 16.57 32.90
C SER A 5 -10.65 16.84 31.43
N VAL A 6 -9.71 16.38 30.59
CA VAL A 6 -9.86 16.39 29.14
C VAL A 6 -9.92 14.94 28.68
N SER A 7 -11.01 14.57 28.00
CA SER A 7 -11.18 13.25 27.40
C SER A 7 -11.31 13.40 25.89
N THR A 8 -10.69 12.46 25.15
CA THR A 8 -10.75 12.42 23.69
C THR A 8 -11.51 11.16 23.26
N SER A 9 -12.50 11.33 22.39
CA SER A 9 -13.14 10.22 21.68
C SER A 9 -12.53 10.07 20.29
N GLN A 10 -11.97 8.89 20.03
CA GLN A 10 -11.27 8.62 18.77
C GLN A 10 -12.28 8.50 17.62
N ALA A 11 -11.99 9.16 16.50
CA ALA A 11 -12.68 8.94 15.25
C ALA A 11 -12.32 7.57 14.68
N VAL A 12 -13.27 6.92 14.04
CA VAL A 12 -13.04 5.69 13.29
C VAL A 12 -12.56 6.05 11.88
N ARG A 13 -11.43 5.48 11.47
CA ARG A 13 -10.91 5.68 10.12
C ARG A 13 -11.84 5.06 9.08
N GLY A 14 -12.16 5.79 8.02
CA GLY A 14 -12.99 5.34 6.90
C GLY A 14 -12.40 4.12 6.20
N GLN A 15 -13.26 3.36 5.53
CA GLN A 15 -12.88 2.19 4.75
C GLN A 15 -12.54 2.58 3.31
N ILE A 16 -11.69 1.80 2.67
CA ILE A 16 -11.48 1.83 1.22
C ILE A 16 -12.20 0.61 0.65
N LEU A 17 -13.10 0.86 -0.29
CA LEU A 17 -13.97 -0.14 -0.89
C LEU A 17 -13.72 -0.23 -2.40
N ASP A 18 -13.90 -1.42 -2.96
CA ASP A 18 -13.96 -1.61 -4.41
C ASP A 18 -15.28 -1.10 -5.01
N ARG A 19 -15.46 -1.23 -6.32
CA ARG A 19 -16.66 -0.82 -7.04
C ARG A 19 -17.93 -1.55 -6.58
N ASN A 20 -17.79 -2.78 -6.06
CA ASN A 20 -18.88 -3.64 -5.61
C ASN A 20 -19.18 -3.47 -4.12
N GLY A 21 -18.37 -2.71 -3.38
CA GLY A 21 -18.47 -2.50 -1.95
C GLY A 21 -17.69 -3.51 -1.12
N ASN A 22 -16.82 -4.31 -1.74
CA ASN A 22 -15.90 -5.19 -1.03
C ASN A 22 -14.80 -4.36 -0.36
N MET A 23 -14.43 -4.71 0.86
CA MET A 23 -13.42 -4.01 1.63
C MET A 23 -12.02 -4.26 1.06
N LEU A 24 -11.29 -3.19 0.72
CA LEU A 24 -9.90 -3.18 0.32
C LEU A 24 -8.98 -2.75 1.48
N ALA A 25 -9.47 -1.87 2.34
CA ALA A 25 -8.83 -1.51 3.61
C ALA A 25 -9.92 -1.13 4.62
N GLY A 26 -9.79 -1.59 5.85
CA GLY A 26 -10.80 -1.29 6.89
C GLY A 26 -10.51 -1.99 8.22
N PRO A 27 -11.48 -2.01 9.13
CA PRO A 27 -11.32 -2.65 10.42
C PRO A 27 -11.22 -4.17 10.29
N GLY A 28 -10.34 -4.75 11.07
CA GLY A 28 -10.17 -6.19 11.22
C GLY A 28 -9.60 -6.52 12.57
N THR A 29 -9.22 -7.76 12.79
CA THR A 29 -8.58 -8.22 14.02
C THR A 29 -7.30 -8.98 13.71
N ALA A 30 -6.35 -8.90 14.62
CA ALA A 30 -5.14 -9.71 14.57
C ALA A 30 -4.77 -10.22 15.98
N PRO A 31 -4.14 -11.42 16.08
CA PRO A 31 -3.72 -11.98 17.35
C PRO A 31 -2.63 -11.10 18.00
N SER A 32 -2.89 -10.60 19.20
CA SER A 32 -1.93 -9.87 20.02
C SER A 32 -1.42 -10.80 21.13
N VAL A 33 -0.14 -11.08 21.10
CA VAL A 33 0.56 -11.83 22.14
C VAL A 33 0.95 -10.88 23.25
N GLY A 34 0.65 -11.26 24.48
CA GLY A 34 1.04 -10.50 25.65
C GLY A 34 1.28 -11.38 26.87
N LEU A 35 1.75 -10.75 27.92
CA LEU A 35 2.01 -11.37 29.23
C LEU A 35 1.07 -10.84 30.30
N VAL A 36 0.68 -11.72 31.22
CA VAL A 36 0.05 -11.36 32.48
C VAL A 36 1.10 -11.57 33.59
N PRO A 37 1.68 -10.49 34.17
CA PRO A 37 2.83 -10.58 35.08
C PRO A 37 2.63 -11.49 36.30
N GLY A 38 1.40 -11.52 36.82
CA GLY A 38 1.03 -12.36 37.96
C GLY A 38 0.85 -13.85 37.65
N LYS A 39 0.84 -14.23 36.35
CA LYS A 39 0.70 -15.60 35.88
C LYS A 39 2.00 -16.19 35.34
N MET A 40 3.09 -15.44 35.33
CA MET A 40 4.41 -15.92 34.94
C MET A 40 4.93 -16.99 35.92
N SER A 41 5.84 -17.84 35.46
CA SER A 41 6.50 -18.84 36.33
C SER A 41 7.39 -18.17 37.38
N GLU A 42 7.93 -18.98 38.31
CA GLU A 42 8.94 -18.49 39.25
C GLU A 42 10.23 -18.08 38.54
N ASN A 43 10.53 -18.68 37.38
CA ASN A 43 11.70 -18.35 36.56
C ASN A 43 11.34 -17.37 35.44
N LYS A 44 10.98 -16.16 35.81
CA LYS A 44 10.53 -15.10 34.85
C LYS A 44 11.57 -14.76 33.78
N GLU A 45 12.86 -14.85 34.11
CA GLU A 45 13.94 -14.55 33.16
C GLU A 45 13.95 -15.58 32.00
N ALA A 46 13.76 -16.88 32.31
CA ALA A 46 13.68 -17.91 31.29
C ALA A 46 12.42 -17.76 30.42
N ASP A 47 11.28 -17.43 31.03
CA ASP A 47 10.03 -17.17 30.30
C ASP A 47 10.22 -16.01 29.32
N ILE A 48 10.84 -14.90 29.76
CA ILE A 48 11.11 -13.72 28.92
C ILE A 48 12.11 -14.05 27.81
N ALA A 49 13.19 -14.75 28.11
CA ALA A 49 14.19 -15.14 27.11
C ALA A 49 13.60 -16.04 26.01
N GLN A 50 12.76 -17.01 26.41
CA GLN A 50 12.06 -17.87 25.45
C GLN A 50 11.08 -17.07 24.58
N LEU A 51 10.31 -16.19 25.19
CA LEU A 51 9.34 -15.34 24.51
C LEU A 51 10.02 -14.35 23.55
N ALA A 52 11.13 -13.75 23.96
CA ALA A 52 11.96 -12.88 23.15
C ALA A 52 12.43 -13.57 21.87
N GLY A 53 12.93 -14.81 22.00
CA GLY A 53 13.35 -15.62 20.87
C GLY A 53 12.22 -15.97 19.91
N LEU A 54 11.04 -16.31 20.40
CA LEU A 54 9.88 -16.64 19.57
C LEU A 54 9.28 -15.42 18.85
N LEU A 55 9.24 -14.26 19.54
CA LEU A 55 8.66 -13.05 18.97
C LEU A 55 9.65 -12.22 18.14
N GLY A 56 10.95 -12.55 18.17
CA GLY A 56 12.00 -11.73 17.56
C GLY A 56 12.10 -10.35 18.21
N MET A 57 11.96 -10.29 19.53
CA MET A 57 12.10 -9.09 20.37
C MET A 57 13.33 -9.24 21.28
N THR A 58 13.82 -8.13 21.83
CA THR A 58 14.82 -8.17 22.88
C THR A 58 14.17 -8.35 24.27
N GLU A 59 14.90 -8.92 25.20
CA GLU A 59 14.44 -9.02 26.60
C GLU A 59 14.22 -7.66 27.24
N GLU A 60 15.01 -6.65 26.84
CA GLU A 60 14.87 -5.26 27.30
C GLU A 60 13.55 -4.65 26.84
N GLU A 61 13.14 -4.88 25.60
CA GLU A 61 11.84 -4.40 25.09
C GLU A 61 10.69 -5.00 25.88
N ILE A 62 10.72 -6.31 26.13
CA ILE A 62 9.69 -7.00 26.93
C ILE A 62 9.66 -6.45 28.36
N ASN A 63 10.81 -6.33 29.00
CA ASN A 63 10.92 -5.80 30.37
C ASN A 63 10.45 -4.35 30.47
N SER A 64 10.73 -3.53 29.47
CA SER A 64 10.25 -2.15 29.39
C SER A 64 8.73 -2.08 29.38
N GLN A 65 8.08 -2.95 28.60
CA GLN A 65 6.61 -3.04 28.53
C GLN A 65 6.02 -3.50 29.87
N LEU A 66 6.61 -4.53 30.49
CA LEU A 66 6.17 -5.04 31.79
C LEU A 66 6.34 -4.03 32.94
N SER A 67 7.27 -3.08 32.79
CA SER A 67 7.56 -2.01 33.77
C SER A 67 6.72 -0.76 33.56
N ALA A 68 5.79 -0.75 32.61
CA ALA A 68 4.94 0.40 32.34
C ALA A 68 4.06 0.72 33.57
N ALA A 69 3.85 2.01 33.87
CA ALA A 69 3.16 2.47 35.09
C ALA A 69 1.71 1.95 35.23
N TRP A 70 1.09 1.53 34.13
CA TRP A 70 -0.26 0.95 34.12
C TRP A 70 -0.27 -0.58 34.27
N ALA A 71 0.89 -1.24 34.09
CA ALA A 71 1.00 -2.69 34.16
C ALA A 71 0.88 -3.16 35.63
N THR A 72 -0.15 -3.95 35.90
CA THR A 72 -0.40 -4.59 37.21
C THR A 72 -0.22 -6.11 37.06
N PRO A 73 -0.15 -6.86 38.17
CA PRO A 73 -0.02 -8.32 38.13
C PRO A 73 -1.12 -9.02 37.29
N ASP A 74 -2.31 -8.44 37.25
CA ASP A 74 -3.47 -9.01 36.54
C ASP A 74 -3.71 -8.39 35.13
N SER A 75 -2.91 -7.39 34.77
CA SER A 75 -3.04 -6.72 33.44
C SER A 75 -2.51 -7.63 32.33
N PHE A 76 -3.22 -7.65 31.21
CA PHE A 76 -2.68 -8.13 29.94
C PHE A 76 -1.73 -7.05 29.40
N VAL A 77 -0.44 -7.35 29.33
CA VAL A 77 0.57 -6.45 28.77
C VAL A 77 0.84 -6.91 27.33
N PRO A 78 0.33 -6.21 26.30
CA PRO A 78 0.54 -6.59 24.91
C PRO A 78 2.01 -6.39 24.54
N LEU A 79 2.59 -7.34 23.82
CA LEU A 79 3.99 -7.32 23.38
C LEU A 79 4.09 -7.19 21.86
N LYS A 80 3.41 -8.06 21.13
CA LYS A 80 3.48 -8.10 19.66
C LYS A 80 2.18 -8.60 19.05
N THR A 81 1.77 -7.96 17.97
CA THR A 81 0.67 -8.44 17.13
C THR A 81 1.24 -9.33 16.02
N LEU A 82 0.63 -10.49 15.82
CA LEU A 82 1.09 -11.49 14.85
C LEU A 82 0.28 -11.40 13.55
N ASN A 83 0.93 -11.66 12.43
CA ASN A 83 0.21 -11.95 11.19
C ASN A 83 -0.35 -13.39 11.21
N SER A 84 -1.17 -13.73 10.21
CA SER A 84 -1.83 -15.04 10.15
C SER A 84 -0.84 -16.20 10.11
N GLN A 85 0.28 -16.07 9.40
CA GLN A 85 1.30 -17.10 9.30
C GLN A 85 2.02 -17.29 10.64
N GLN A 86 2.51 -16.18 11.23
CA GLN A 86 3.16 -16.23 12.54
C GLN A 86 2.25 -16.81 13.62
N SER A 87 0.96 -16.47 13.57
CA SER A 87 -0.02 -17.01 14.51
C SER A 87 -0.13 -18.54 14.38
N GLN A 88 -0.20 -19.07 13.14
CA GLN A 88 -0.26 -20.52 12.90
C GLN A 88 1.00 -21.25 13.38
N GLU A 89 2.17 -20.65 13.16
CA GLU A 89 3.47 -21.26 13.46
C GLU A 89 3.82 -21.19 14.97
N LEU A 90 3.45 -20.12 15.65
CA LEU A 90 3.95 -19.82 17.00
C LEU A 90 2.95 -20.06 18.12
N THR A 91 1.63 -20.08 17.85
CA THR A 91 0.59 -20.14 18.90
C THR A 91 0.81 -21.31 19.85
N GLU A 92 1.07 -22.51 19.35
CA GLU A 92 1.27 -23.68 20.21
C GLU A 92 2.47 -23.52 21.13
N GLN A 93 3.58 -22.98 20.63
CA GLN A 93 4.80 -22.76 21.41
C GLN A 93 4.62 -21.62 22.42
N LEU A 94 4.00 -20.52 22.00
CA LEU A 94 3.75 -19.37 22.86
C LEU A 94 2.89 -19.71 24.08
N LEU A 95 1.84 -20.53 23.89
CA LEU A 95 0.93 -20.93 24.96
C LEU A 95 1.56 -21.92 25.97
N THR A 96 2.76 -22.45 25.70
CA THR A 96 3.50 -23.24 26.70
C THR A 96 4.20 -22.38 27.73
N ILE A 97 4.40 -21.08 27.45
CA ILE A 97 5.07 -20.15 28.34
C ILE A 97 4.08 -19.62 29.37
N ALA A 98 4.42 -19.72 30.65
CA ALA A 98 3.54 -19.30 31.74
C ALA A 98 3.25 -17.79 31.68
N GLY A 99 2.00 -17.43 31.80
CA GLY A 99 1.53 -16.04 31.74
C GLY A 99 1.32 -15.46 30.34
N VAL A 100 1.68 -16.19 29.29
CA VAL A 100 1.37 -15.76 27.92
C VAL A 100 -0.12 -15.94 27.64
N LEU A 101 -0.71 -14.91 27.06
CA LEU A 101 -2.06 -14.93 26.48
C LEU A 101 -2.01 -14.37 25.06
N ILE A 102 -2.95 -14.83 24.24
CA ILE A 102 -3.16 -14.33 22.89
C ILE A 102 -4.61 -13.83 22.82
N ASN A 103 -4.77 -12.53 22.59
CA ASN A 103 -6.06 -11.89 22.46
C ASN A 103 -6.20 -11.26 21.07
N ASP A 104 -7.39 -11.26 20.50
CA ASP A 104 -7.64 -10.49 19.30
C ASP A 104 -7.61 -9.00 19.62
N THR A 105 -6.89 -8.24 18.81
CA THR A 105 -6.86 -6.78 18.87
C THR A 105 -7.37 -6.19 17.56
N GLU A 106 -8.06 -5.07 17.66
CA GLU A 106 -8.51 -4.36 16.46
C GLU A 106 -7.30 -3.77 15.74
N VAL A 107 -7.22 -4.00 14.44
CA VAL A 107 -6.20 -3.46 13.55
C VAL A 107 -6.84 -3.03 12.23
N ARG A 108 -6.17 -2.15 11.51
CA ARG A 108 -6.50 -1.94 10.11
C ARG A 108 -5.99 -3.12 9.29
N THR A 109 -6.80 -3.62 8.37
CA THR A 109 -6.46 -4.79 7.56
C THR A 109 -6.64 -4.50 6.09
N TYR A 110 -5.85 -5.20 5.28
CA TYR A 110 -5.78 -5.12 3.83
C TYR A 110 -6.03 -6.51 3.25
N PRO A 111 -7.30 -6.88 2.95
CA PRO A 111 -7.66 -8.24 2.57
C PRO A 111 -6.96 -8.79 1.32
N LEU A 112 -6.56 -7.91 0.39
CA LEU A 112 -5.84 -8.30 -0.81
C LEU A 112 -4.33 -8.42 -0.60
N GLY A 113 -3.77 -7.85 0.48
CA GLY A 113 -2.32 -7.87 0.76
C GLY A 113 -1.50 -7.44 -0.45
N GLU A 114 -0.51 -8.23 -0.83
CA GLU A 114 0.39 -7.98 -1.96
C GLU A 114 -0.33 -7.59 -3.26
N LYS A 115 -1.54 -8.13 -3.49
CA LYS A 115 -2.30 -7.94 -4.75
C LYS A 115 -2.74 -6.50 -4.99
N ALA A 116 -2.80 -5.69 -3.92
CA ALA A 116 -3.24 -4.31 -4.02
C ALA A 116 -2.34 -3.32 -3.24
N ALA A 117 -1.24 -3.77 -2.64
CA ALA A 117 -0.42 -2.97 -1.74
C ALA A 117 0.05 -1.64 -2.33
N HIS A 118 0.55 -1.63 -3.56
CA HIS A 118 0.97 -0.39 -4.22
C HIS A 118 -0.17 0.58 -4.53
N LEU A 119 -1.39 0.07 -4.70
CA LEU A 119 -2.58 0.88 -4.96
C LEU A 119 -3.15 1.42 -3.65
N ILE A 120 -3.42 0.53 -2.70
CA ILE A 120 -4.08 0.89 -1.44
C ILE A 120 -3.09 1.60 -0.51
N GLY A 121 -1.85 1.14 -0.44
CA GLY A 121 -0.88 1.62 0.51
C GLY A 121 -1.17 1.13 1.93
N TYR A 122 -0.56 1.78 2.91
CA TYR A 122 -0.67 1.35 4.30
C TYR A 122 -0.68 2.55 5.24
N VAL A 123 -1.13 2.31 6.46
CA VAL A 123 -0.99 3.25 7.58
C VAL A 123 0.12 2.78 8.52
N GLN A 124 0.75 3.72 9.20
CA GLN A 124 1.73 3.48 10.27
C GLN A 124 1.45 4.38 11.46
N SER A 125 1.99 4.01 12.63
CA SER A 125 2.03 4.91 13.77
C SER A 125 2.78 6.19 13.39
N VAL A 126 2.27 7.32 13.84
CA VAL A 126 2.89 8.63 13.59
C VAL A 126 4.29 8.68 14.22
N THR A 127 5.24 9.25 13.49
CA THR A 127 6.59 9.53 13.97
C THR A 127 6.65 10.94 14.59
N ALA A 128 7.76 11.28 15.21
CA ALA A 128 8.00 12.65 15.69
C ALA A 128 8.03 13.67 14.54
N GLU A 129 8.52 13.25 13.37
CA GLU A 129 8.53 14.05 12.15
C GLU A 129 7.11 14.30 11.62
N ASP A 130 6.27 13.25 11.56
CA ASP A 130 4.85 13.39 11.20
C ASP A 130 4.11 14.37 12.11
N LEU A 131 4.36 14.31 13.42
CA LEU A 131 3.73 15.23 14.38
C LEU A 131 4.15 16.70 14.17
N GLU A 132 5.37 16.94 13.72
CA GLU A 132 5.84 18.30 13.42
C GLU A 132 5.31 18.79 12.07
N GLU A 133 5.30 17.94 11.02
CA GLU A 133 4.78 18.28 9.70
C GLU A 133 3.27 18.55 9.73
N HIS A 134 2.52 17.76 10.51
CA HIS A 134 1.06 17.82 10.62
C HIS A 134 0.58 18.51 11.91
N LYS A 135 1.36 19.47 12.41
CA LYS A 135 1.06 20.20 13.64
C LYS A 135 -0.27 20.93 13.55
N GLY A 136 -1.15 20.66 14.51
CA GLY A 136 -2.48 21.24 14.57
C GLY A 136 -3.55 20.48 13.79
N GLU A 137 -3.21 19.38 13.12
CA GLU A 137 -4.14 18.54 12.39
C GLU A 137 -4.78 17.41 13.25
N GLY A 138 -4.59 17.46 14.56
CA GLY A 138 -5.23 16.55 15.52
C GLY A 138 -4.54 15.20 15.73
N TYR A 139 -3.31 15.02 15.23
CA TYR A 139 -2.52 13.83 15.51
C TYR A 139 -1.93 13.84 16.90
N THR A 140 -1.84 12.65 17.47
CA THR A 140 -1.17 12.36 18.77
C THR A 140 -0.16 11.24 18.58
N SER A 141 0.66 10.98 19.58
CA SER A 141 1.64 9.88 19.55
C SER A 141 1.01 8.49 19.41
N SER A 142 -0.29 8.36 19.62
CA SER A 142 -1.06 7.10 19.44
C SER A 142 -1.84 7.06 18.12
N SER A 143 -1.74 8.09 17.30
CA SER A 143 -2.43 8.14 16.00
C SER A 143 -1.70 7.29 14.96
N VAL A 144 -2.43 6.92 13.89
CA VAL A 144 -1.86 6.36 12.67
C VAL A 144 -2.04 7.36 11.53
N ILE A 145 -1.18 7.28 10.53
CA ILE A 145 -1.22 8.13 9.34
C ILE A 145 -0.99 7.30 8.08
N GLY A 146 -1.69 7.60 7.01
CA GLY A 146 -1.50 6.98 5.70
C GLY A 146 -0.17 7.39 5.08
N LYS A 147 0.67 6.41 4.70
CA LYS A 147 2.03 6.65 4.19
C LYS A 147 2.15 6.55 2.69
N SER A 148 1.27 5.82 2.03
CA SER A 148 1.34 5.61 0.58
C SER A 148 -0.03 5.26 0.00
N GLY A 149 -0.11 5.16 -1.33
CA GLY A 149 -1.30 4.74 -2.05
C GLY A 149 -2.54 5.60 -1.75
N ILE A 150 -3.69 4.97 -1.78
CA ILE A 150 -4.99 5.61 -1.46
C ILE A 150 -5.04 6.03 0.01
N GLU A 151 -4.43 5.25 0.92
CA GLU A 151 -4.35 5.60 2.35
C GLU A 151 -3.70 6.96 2.58
N GLY A 152 -2.59 7.25 1.89
CA GLY A 152 -1.92 8.54 2.00
C GLY A 152 -2.59 9.65 1.17
N LEU A 153 -3.09 9.31 -0.02
CA LEU A 153 -3.71 10.30 -0.92
C LEU A 153 -5.01 10.88 -0.35
N TYR A 154 -5.81 10.05 0.33
CA TYR A 154 -7.09 10.40 0.94
C TYR A 154 -7.02 10.42 2.46
N GLU A 155 -5.84 10.68 3.03
CA GLU A 155 -5.63 10.72 4.48
C GLU A 155 -6.63 11.65 5.18
N LYS A 156 -6.89 12.83 4.61
CA LYS A 156 -7.76 13.83 5.20
C LYS A 156 -9.21 13.34 5.32
N GLU A 157 -9.70 12.69 4.28
CA GLU A 157 -11.07 12.14 4.24
C GLU A 157 -11.19 10.90 5.12
N LEU A 158 -10.17 10.03 5.07
CA LEU A 158 -10.17 8.75 5.77
C LEU A 158 -10.01 8.89 7.28
N LYS A 159 -9.17 9.81 7.76
CA LYS A 159 -8.79 9.86 9.19
C LYS A 159 -9.92 10.29 10.12
N GLY A 160 -10.86 11.14 9.65
CA GLY A 160 -11.89 11.77 10.48
C GLY A 160 -11.33 12.81 11.48
N GLU A 161 -12.16 13.22 12.41
CA GLU A 161 -11.81 14.21 13.44
C GLU A 161 -12.18 13.68 14.83
N ASN A 162 -11.20 13.70 15.75
CA ASN A 162 -11.43 13.26 17.12
C ASN A 162 -12.33 14.24 17.87
N GLY A 163 -13.24 13.71 18.67
CA GLY A 163 -14.02 14.51 19.62
C GLY A 163 -13.20 14.82 20.88
N VAL A 164 -13.42 15.98 21.44
CA VAL A 164 -12.77 16.42 22.69
C VAL A 164 -13.84 16.90 23.67
N LYS A 165 -13.76 16.48 24.92
CA LYS A 165 -14.65 16.91 25.99
C LYS A 165 -13.82 17.38 27.18
N ILE A 166 -14.09 18.60 27.63
CA ILE A 166 -13.49 19.23 28.82
C ILE A 166 -14.54 19.23 29.91
N SER A 167 -14.27 18.55 31.02
CA SER A 167 -15.19 18.42 32.14
C SER A 167 -14.54 18.83 33.47
N ILE A 168 -15.37 19.26 34.40
CA ILE A 168 -15.00 19.42 35.79
C ILE A 168 -15.36 18.13 36.52
N MET A 169 -14.38 17.47 37.11
CA MET A 169 -14.54 16.24 37.88
C MET A 169 -14.43 16.52 39.38
N THR A 170 -15.25 15.86 40.16
CA THR A 170 -15.07 15.84 41.64
C THR A 170 -13.82 15.05 42.02
N GLU A 171 -13.42 15.14 43.30
CA GLU A 171 -12.30 14.38 43.85
C GLU A 171 -12.52 12.86 43.72
N ASP A 172 -13.77 12.42 43.76
CA ASP A 172 -14.17 11.01 43.63
C ASP A 172 -14.32 10.56 42.15
N GLY A 173 -13.90 11.40 41.20
CA GLY A 173 -13.94 11.05 39.76
C GLY A 173 -15.31 11.13 39.10
N VAL A 174 -16.31 11.79 39.73
CA VAL A 174 -17.63 11.98 39.14
C VAL A 174 -17.66 13.30 38.33
N GLU A 175 -18.22 13.25 37.12
CA GLU A 175 -18.38 14.44 36.28
C GLU A 175 -19.42 15.38 36.90
N LYS A 176 -19.02 16.60 37.19
CA LYS A 176 -19.83 17.64 37.80
C LYS A 176 -20.45 18.58 36.75
N ASN A 177 -19.67 18.93 35.74
CA ASN A 177 -20.09 19.83 34.68
C ASN A 177 -19.22 19.65 33.43
N VAL A 178 -19.82 19.79 32.24
CA VAL A 178 -19.11 19.85 30.96
C VAL A 178 -18.87 21.31 30.63
N VAL A 179 -17.62 21.69 30.46
CA VAL A 179 -17.21 23.06 30.13
C VAL A 179 -17.32 23.32 28.63
N ALA A 180 -16.84 22.37 27.84
CA ALA A 180 -16.90 22.39 26.37
C ALA A 180 -16.82 20.98 25.81
N SER A 181 -17.45 20.75 24.67
CA SER A 181 -17.34 19.50 23.93
C SER A 181 -17.41 19.75 22.43
N VAL A 182 -16.63 18.97 21.70
CA VAL A 182 -16.74 18.81 20.24
C VAL A 182 -16.95 17.32 19.99
N ASP A 183 -17.98 16.98 19.24
CA ASP A 183 -18.27 15.59 18.91
C ASP A 183 -17.29 15.08 17.87
N LYS A 184 -16.95 13.79 17.96
CA LYS A 184 -16.10 13.15 16.94
C LYS A 184 -16.84 13.08 15.60
N GLN A 185 -16.07 13.14 14.52
CA GLN A 185 -16.53 12.89 13.16
C GLN A 185 -15.71 11.72 12.60
N ASP A 186 -16.38 10.59 12.35
CA ASP A 186 -15.72 9.43 11.75
C ASP A 186 -15.30 9.75 10.31
N GLY A 187 -14.23 9.12 9.84
CA GLY A 187 -13.72 9.31 8.49
C GLY A 187 -14.69 8.81 7.41
N GLU A 188 -14.57 9.38 6.24
CA GLU A 188 -15.39 9.02 5.09
C GLU A 188 -14.88 7.73 4.44
N ASN A 189 -15.82 6.89 3.95
CA ASN A 189 -15.46 5.73 3.16
C ASN A 189 -15.17 6.16 1.72
N ILE A 190 -14.05 5.67 1.18
CA ILE A 190 -13.63 5.91 -0.21
C ILE A 190 -13.99 4.70 -1.06
N ARG A 191 -14.82 4.90 -2.10
CA ARG A 191 -15.15 3.86 -3.06
C ARG A 191 -14.34 4.07 -4.34
N LEU A 192 -13.57 3.06 -4.72
CA LEU A 192 -12.78 3.03 -5.95
C LEU A 192 -13.56 2.42 -7.10
N THR A 193 -13.12 2.67 -8.32
CA THR A 193 -13.61 1.99 -9.54
C THR A 193 -13.00 0.60 -9.74
N ILE A 194 -12.05 0.22 -8.90
CA ILE A 194 -11.35 -1.06 -8.92
C ILE A 194 -12.33 -2.21 -8.71
N ASP A 195 -12.14 -3.27 -9.47
CA ASP A 195 -12.75 -4.58 -9.29
C ASP A 195 -11.74 -5.48 -8.59
N SER A 196 -12.03 -5.87 -7.35
CA SER A 196 -11.09 -6.62 -6.50
C SER A 196 -10.75 -8.00 -7.05
N ASP A 197 -11.70 -8.66 -7.70
CA ASP A 197 -11.48 -9.97 -8.32
C ASP A 197 -10.54 -9.84 -9.53
N LEU A 198 -10.79 -8.85 -10.39
CA LEU A 198 -9.92 -8.56 -11.52
C LEU A 198 -8.51 -8.14 -11.08
N GLN A 199 -8.41 -7.29 -10.04
CA GLN A 199 -7.14 -6.86 -9.44
C GLN A 199 -6.31 -8.08 -9.00
N GLY A 200 -6.95 -9.00 -8.26
CA GLY A 200 -6.32 -10.23 -7.79
C GLY A 200 -5.90 -11.16 -8.94
N LEU A 201 -6.78 -11.35 -9.92
CA LEU A 201 -6.51 -12.18 -11.09
C LEU A 201 -5.30 -11.65 -11.89
N VAL A 202 -5.25 -10.36 -12.16
CA VAL A 202 -4.15 -9.72 -12.89
C VAL A 202 -2.84 -9.83 -12.11
N TYR A 203 -2.88 -9.63 -10.78
CA TYR A 203 -1.69 -9.81 -9.96
C TYR A 203 -1.17 -11.25 -10.06
N ASP A 204 -2.02 -12.26 -9.91
CA ASP A 204 -1.64 -13.68 -9.93
C ASP A 204 -1.03 -14.11 -11.29
N GLN A 205 -1.40 -13.44 -12.40
CA GLN A 205 -0.81 -13.71 -13.72
C GLN A 205 0.62 -13.20 -13.85
N PHE A 206 0.97 -12.09 -13.19
CA PHE A 206 2.24 -11.39 -13.37
C PHE A 206 3.12 -11.36 -12.13
N ARG A 207 2.74 -12.03 -11.04
CA ARG A 207 3.44 -11.94 -9.75
C ARG A 207 4.93 -12.28 -9.80
N GLU A 208 5.34 -13.16 -10.74
CA GLU A 208 6.73 -13.56 -10.92
C GLU A 208 7.52 -12.58 -11.82
N ASP A 209 6.83 -11.63 -12.46
CA ASP A 209 7.41 -10.70 -13.41
C ASP A 209 7.63 -9.32 -12.78
N LYS A 210 8.66 -8.58 -13.25
CA LYS A 210 8.82 -7.16 -12.97
C LYS A 210 7.93 -6.36 -13.92
N SER A 211 6.65 -6.17 -13.58
CA SER A 211 5.68 -5.60 -14.50
C SER A 211 4.71 -4.63 -13.85
N CYS A 212 3.96 -3.92 -14.67
CA CYS A 212 2.75 -3.22 -14.24
C CYS A 212 1.63 -3.48 -15.24
N SER A 213 0.41 -3.54 -14.73
CA SER A 213 -0.79 -3.75 -15.54
C SER A 213 -1.87 -2.76 -15.16
N VAL A 214 -2.53 -2.20 -16.16
CA VAL A 214 -3.66 -1.27 -16.00
C VAL A 214 -4.81 -1.76 -16.86
N ALA A 215 -5.96 -1.99 -16.26
CA ALA A 215 -7.21 -2.28 -16.97
C ALA A 215 -8.14 -1.08 -16.88
N ILE A 216 -8.55 -0.55 -18.01
CA ILE A 216 -9.40 0.64 -18.10
C ILE A 216 -10.63 0.30 -18.94
N ASN A 217 -11.82 0.70 -18.47
CA ASN A 217 -13.03 0.65 -19.29
C ASN A 217 -12.93 1.75 -20.35
N PRO A 218 -12.90 1.41 -21.65
CA PRO A 218 -12.69 2.40 -22.71
C PRO A 218 -13.87 3.36 -22.91
N PHE A 219 -15.07 3.02 -22.40
CA PHE A 219 -16.26 3.85 -22.54
C PHE A 219 -16.43 4.84 -21.38
N THR A 220 -16.04 4.44 -20.17
CA THR A 220 -16.24 5.26 -18.96
C THR A 220 -14.96 5.91 -18.45
N GLY A 221 -13.79 5.38 -18.83
CA GLY A 221 -12.49 5.77 -18.31
C GLY A 221 -12.20 5.21 -16.91
N GLU A 222 -13.09 4.40 -16.33
CA GLU A 222 -12.88 3.79 -15.02
C GLU A 222 -11.68 2.85 -15.04
N VAL A 223 -10.79 3.01 -14.05
CA VAL A 223 -9.69 2.07 -13.81
C VAL A 223 -10.23 0.88 -13.02
N LEU A 224 -10.22 -0.30 -13.63
CA LEU A 224 -10.76 -1.54 -13.07
C LEU A 224 -9.70 -2.36 -12.33
N ALA A 225 -8.44 -2.29 -12.76
CA ALA A 225 -7.30 -2.87 -12.07
C ALA A 225 -6.06 -2.01 -12.29
N LEU A 226 -5.21 -1.95 -11.25
CA LEU A 226 -3.96 -1.20 -11.27
C LEU A 226 -2.92 -1.95 -10.43
N VAL A 227 -2.07 -2.72 -11.09
CA VAL A 227 -1.17 -3.70 -10.50
C VAL A 227 0.28 -3.34 -10.74
N SER A 228 1.12 -3.53 -9.73
CA SER A 228 2.59 -3.46 -9.82
C SER A 228 3.17 -4.74 -9.21
N THR A 229 4.02 -5.44 -9.94
CA THR A 229 4.63 -6.72 -9.51
C THR A 229 6.15 -6.71 -9.63
N PRO A 230 6.87 -7.44 -8.75
CA PRO A 230 6.36 -8.00 -7.50
C PRO A 230 5.97 -6.90 -6.52
N ALA A 231 5.28 -7.26 -5.44
CA ALA A 231 4.85 -6.35 -4.40
C ALA A 231 5.22 -6.85 -2.99
N TYR A 232 4.78 -6.15 -1.99
CA TYR A 232 4.92 -6.45 -0.57
C TYR A 232 3.53 -6.61 0.05
N ASP A 233 3.43 -7.22 1.24
CA ASP A 233 2.17 -7.25 1.99
C ASP A 233 2.07 -5.98 2.87
N ASP A 234 1.09 -5.13 2.60
CA ASP A 234 0.82 -3.91 3.36
C ASP A 234 0.40 -4.18 4.82
N ASN A 235 -0.16 -5.36 5.11
CA ASN A 235 -0.42 -5.77 6.49
C ASN A 235 0.86 -5.87 7.35
N GLU A 236 2.02 -6.19 6.76
CA GLU A 236 3.28 -6.25 7.51
C GLU A 236 3.65 -4.89 8.14
N PHE A 237 3.27 -3.77 7.52
CA PHE A 237 3.57 -2.44 8.03
C PHE A 237 2.74 -2.06 9.24
N ILE A 238 1.49 -2.51 9.32
CA ILE A 238 0.61 -2.22 10.46
C ILE A 238 0.90 -3.12 11.67
N LEU A 239 1.34 -4.36 11.42
CA LEU A 239 1.61 -5.35 12.45
C LEU A 239 3.02 -5.22 13.05
N GLY A 240 3.85 -4.34 12.51
CA GLY A 240 5.24 -4.13 12.92
C GLY A 240 6.20 -5.05 12.17
N MET A 241 6.82 -4.52 11.14
CA MET A 241 7.84 -5.19 10.36
C MET A 241 9.16 -5.25 11.14
N SER A 242 9.83 -6.40 11.16
CA SER A 242 11.17 -6.51 11.72
C SER A 242 12.21 -5.78 10.85
N GLY A 243 13.32 -5.32 11.46
CA GLY A 243 14.42 -4.72 10.70
C GLY A 243 14.99 -5.67 9.63
N GLU A 244 15.10 -6.96 9.94
CA GLU A 244 15.54 -7.98 8.97
C GLU A 244 14.59 -8.07 7.77
N ARG A 245 13.28 -8.07 7.99
CA ARG A 245 12.28 -8.10 6.91
C ARG A 245 12.33 -6.84 6.07
N TRP A 246 12.50 -5.68 6.70
CA TRP A 246 12.69 -4.41 6.01
C TRP A 246 13.92 -4.43 5.12
N ASP A 247 15.06 -4.94 5.64
CA ASP A 247 16.29 -5.07 4.88
C ASP A 247 16.13 -6.05 3.70
N GLN A 248 15.42 -7.16 3.88
CA GLN A 248 15.09 -8.09 2.79
C GLN A 248 14.32 -7.38 1.67
N LEU A 249 13.25 -6.64 1.99
CA LEU A 249 12.46 -5.91 1.00
C LEU A 249 13.26 -4.82 0.28
N ASN A 250 14.11 -4.09 1.00
CA ASN A 250 14.91 -3.01 0.42
C ASN A 250 16.04 -3.51 -0.48
N ASN A 251 16.64 -4.64 -0.14
CA ASN A 251 17.77 -5.20 -0.86
C ASN A 251 17.37 -6.24 -1.92
N ASP A 252 16.08 -6.55 -2.05
CA ASP A 252 15.58 -7.47 -3.06
C ASP A 252 15.83 -6.90 -4.47
N GLU A 253 16.54 -7.68 -5.31
CA GLU A 253 16.84 -7.32 -6.70
C GLU A 253 15.58 -7.13 -7.55
N ASN A 254 14.46 -7.74 -7.15
CA ASN A 254 13.17 -7.59 -7.80
C ASN A 254 12.45 -6.31 -7.42
N LYS A 255 12.94 -5.59 -6.39
CA LYS A 255 12.43 -4.29 -5.93
C LYS A 255 10.92 -4.30 -5.67
N PRO A 256 10.42 -5.09 -4.71
CA PRO A 256 8.99 -5.17 -4.40
C PRO A 256 8.39 -3.86 -3.90
N LEU A 257 9.20 -2.97 -3.30
CA LEU A 257 8.76 -1.64 -2.86
C LEU A 257 8.62 -0.61 -3.98
N TYR A 258 9.11 -0.94 -5.20
CA TYR A 258 9.10 -0.02 -6.33
C TYR A 258 7.76 -0.05 -7.06
N ASN A 259 7.01 1.06 -6.95
CA ASN A 259 5.72 1.19 -7.62
C ASN A 259 5.90 1.46 -9.13
N ARG A 260 5.66 0.42 -9.95
CA ARG A 260 5.92 0.45 -11.39
C ARG A 260 4.86 1.19 -12.18
N PHE A 261 3.62 1.22 -11.76
CA PHE A 261 2.58 1.97 -12.47
C PHE A 261 2.68 3.50 -12.27
N ARG A 262 3.51 3.97 -11.32
CA ARG A 262 3.83 5.39 -11.17
C ARG A 262 5.02 5.85 -12.00
N GLN A 263 5.63 4.94 -12.76
CA GLN A 263 6.81 5.24 -13.56
C GLN A 263 6.44 5.51 -15.01
N VAL A 264 7.35 6.15 -15.71
CA VAL A 264 7.26 6.33 -17.17
C VAL A 264 8.05 5.24 -17.85
N TRP A 265 7.46 4.64 -18.88
CA TRP A 265 8.03 3.53 -19.62
C TRP A 265 8.11 3.89 -21.10
N CYS A 266 9.11 3.35 -21.80
CA CYS A 266 9.17 3.43 -23.24
C CYS A 266 8.01 2.61 -23.85
N PRO A 267 7.06 3.24 -24.56
CA PRO A 267 5.89 2.54 -25.08
C PRO A 267 6.22 1.53 -26.18
N GLY A 268 7.35 1.71 -26.87
CA GLY A 268 7.71 0.89 -28.01
C GLY A 268 6.65 0.92 -29.11
N SER A 269 6.43 -0.22 -29.73
CA SER A 269 5.49 -0.36 -30.86
C SER A 269 4.01 -0.13 -30.49
N SER A 270 3.66 -0.14 -29.21
CA SER A 270 2.29 0.20 -28.78
C SER A 270 1.93 1.68 -29.06
N PHE A 271 2.92 2.53 -29.36
CA PHE A 271 2.69 3.93 -29.75
C PHE A 271 2.36 4.10 -31.24
N LYS A 272 2.62 3.10 -32.09
CA LYS A 272 2.40 3.19 -33.53
C LYS A 272 0.95 3.51 -33.95
N PRO A 273 -0.10 2.92 -33.33
CA PRO A 273 -1.48 3.31 -33.57
C PRO A 273 -1.76 4.79 -33.25
N ILE A 274 -1.10 5.35 -32.24
CA ILE A 274 -1.23 6.77 -31.88
C ILE A 274 -0.58 7.64 -32.95
N THR A 275 0.64 7.30 -33.40
CA THR A 275 1.31 7.98 -34.52
C THR A 275 0.47 7.91 -35.78
N ALA A 276 -0.12 6.75 -36.08
CA ALA A 276 -1.03 6.59 -37.21
C ALA A 276 -2.25 7.52 -37.10
N GLY A 277 -2.89 7.56 -35.92
CA GLY A 277 -4.03 8.44 -35.64
C GLY A 277 -3.70 9.91 -35.83
N ILE A 278 -2.54 10.36 -35.37
CA ILE A 278 -2.06 11.73 -35.60
C ILE A 278 -1.88 12.00 -37.08
N GLY A 279 -1.16 11.13 -37.80
CA GLY A 279 -0.88 11.30 -39.22
C GLY A 279 -2.13 11.31 -40.10
N LEU A 280 -3.13 10.46 -39.79
CA LEU A 280 -4.43 10.46 -40.43
C LEU A 280 -5.21 11.75 -40.14
N THR A 281 -5.19 12.23 -38.92
CA THR A 281 -5.91 13.45 -38.52
C THR A 281 -5.30 14.72 -39.13
N THR A 282 -3.98 14.78 -39.26
CA THR A 282 -3.26 15.90 -39.86
C THR A 282 -3.24 15.81 -41.41
N GLY A 283 -3.65 14.65 -41.98
CA GLY A 283 -3.59 14.42 -43.45
C GLY A 283 -2.18 14.17 -43.97
N THR A 284 -1.21 13.89 -43.10
CA THR A 284 0.19 13.62 -43.47
C THR A 284 0.45 12.15 -43.81
N ILE A 285 -0.45 11.26 -43.43
CA ILE A 285 -0.47 9.83 -43.83
C ILE A 285 -1.68 9.56 -44.74
N ASN A 286 -1.41 9.05 -45.91
CA ASN A 286 -2.42 8.43 -46.76
C ASN A 286 -2.40 6.91 -46.47
N PRO A 287 -3.48 6.32 -45.93
CA PRO A 287 -3.47 4.91 -45.51
C PRO A 287 -3.28 3.91 -46.68
N ASP A 288 -3.68 4.29 -47.87
CA ASP A 288 -3.68 3.43 -49.07
C ASP A 288 -2.38 3.59 -49.91
N GLU A 289 -1.52 4.55 -49.56
CA GLU A 289 -0.31 4.83 -50.29
C GLU A 289 0.74 3.76 -50.03
N ASP A 290 1.31 3.19 -51.10
CA ASP A 290 2.47 2.30 -51.05
C ASP A 290 3.75 3.12 -51.09
N TYR A 291 4.44 3.25 -49.96
CA TYR A 291 5.72 3.98 -49.82
C TYR A 291 6.92 3.19 -50.35
N GLY A 292 6.74 1.94 -50.76
CA GLY A 292 7.79 1.04 -51.21
C GLY A 292 8.69 0.52 -50.11
N SER A 293 9.35 -0.62 -50.35
CA SER A 293 10.26 -1.23 -49.41
C SER A 293 11.66 -0.55 -49.45
N GLU A 294 12.19 -0.25 -48.28
CA GLU A 294 13.57 0.19 -48.08
C GLU A 294 14.50 -0.96 -47.61
N GLY A 295 14.01 -2.18 -47.66
CA GLY A 295 14.62 -3.34 -47.06
C GLY A 295 14.49 -3.34 -45.53
N LEU A 296 15.43 -4.00 -44.84
CA LEU A 296 15.37 -4.15 -43.38
C LEU A 296 16.05 -3.02 -42.61
N SER A 297 16.66 -2.05 -43.29
CA SER A 297 17.43 -0.97 -42.65
C SER A 297 17.31 0.32 -43.47
N TRP A 298 17.00 1.41 -42.83
CA TRP A 298 16.84 2.72 -43.44
C TRP A 298 17.48 3.82 -42.58
N GLN A 299 18.05 4.80 -43.26
CA GLN A 299 18.58 6.02 -42.70
C GLN A 299 18.07 7.22 -43.49
N LYS A 300 17.68 8.31 -42.80
CA LYS A 300 17.17 9.50 -43.51
C LYS A 300 18.23 10.14 -44.36
N ASP A 301 19.40 10.39 -43.80
CA ASP A 301 20.55 10.99 -44.46
C ASP A 301 21.84 10.83 -43.61
N GLU A 302 22.96 11.25 -44.14
CA GLU A 302 24.29 11.14 -43.50
C GLU A 302 24.41 11.89 -42.15
N SER A 303 23.49 12.82 -41.84
CA SER A 303 23.51 13.54 -40.56
C SER A 303 23.21 12.64 -39.35
N TRP A 304 22.65 11.44 -39.57
CA TRP A 304 22.42 10.44 -38.53
C TRP A 304 23.64 9.60 -38.18
N GLY A 305 24.80 9.82 -38.86
CA GLY A 305 26.00 9.03 -38.63
C GLY A 305 25.76 7.55 -38.92
N ASP A 306 26.11 6.69 -37.97
CA ASP A 306 25.94 5.23 -38.11
C ASP A 306 24.56 4.74 -37.64
N TYR A 307 23.65 5.65 -37.24
CA TYR A 307 22.33 5.26 -36.78
C TYR A 307 21.38 4.93 -37.93
N HIS A 308 20.78 3.76 -37.86
CA HIS A 308 19.77 3.28 -38.80
C HIS A 308 18.53 2.81 -38.06
N VAL A 309 17.34 3.06 -38.63
CA VAL A 309 16.10 2.45 -38.20
C VAL A 309 15.98 1.09 -38.88
N THR A 310 15.73 0.05 -38.11
CA THR A 310 15.60 -1.31 -38.64
C THR A 310 14.19 -1.86 -38.42
N THR A 311 13.73 -2.71 -39.36
CA THR A 311 12.52 -3.50 -39.23
C THR A 311 12.82 -4.99 -39.34
N LEU A 312 11.88 -5.85 -38.96
CA LEU A 312 12.09 -7.31 -38.95
C LEU A 312 11.62 -8.02 -40.19
N HIS A 313 10.73 -7.38 -40.98
CA HIS A 313 10.07 -8.00 -42.11
C HIS A 313 10.09 -7.09 -43.32
N GLU A 314 10.32 -7.69 -44.48
CA GLU A 314 10.01 -7.09 -45.78
C GLU A 314 8.62 -7.55 -46.22
N TYR A 315 7.82 -6.63 -46.75
CA TYR A 315 6.45 -6.91 -47.22
C TYR A 315 6.05 -5.88 -48.31
N SER A 316 4.99 -6.18 -49.01
CA SER A 316 4.41 -5.29 -50.03
C SER A 316 2.88 -5.51 -50.11
N PRO A 317 2.09 -4.46 -50.24
CA PRO A 317 2.48 -3.03 -50.28
C PRO A 317 2.93 -2.52 -48.90
N VAL A 318 3.79 -1.49 -48.91
CA VAL A 318 4.22 -0.79 -47.69
C VAL A 318 3.26 0.36 -47.38
N ASN A 319 2.06 0.00 -46.93
CA ASN A 319 1.00 0.91 -46.55
C ASN A 319 0.72 0.87 -45.02
N LEU A 320 -0.17 1.72 -44.53
CA LEU A 320 -0.45 1.84 -43.10
C LEU A 320 -0.93 0.53 -42.47
N GLU A 321 -1.82 -0.21 -43.14
CA GLU A 321 -2.35 -1.48 -42.63
C GLU A 321 -1.23 -2.49 -42.40
N ASN A 322 -0.43 -2.73 -43.41
CA ASN A 322 0.68 -3.68 -43.36
C ASN A 322 1.79 -3.20 -42.39
N ALA A 323 2.04 -1.90 -42.32
CA ALA A 323 3.01 -1.35 -41.33
C ALA A 323 2.59 -1.59 -39.89
N LEU A 324 1.29 -1.58 -39.59
CA LEU A 324 0.76 -1.96 -38.28
C LEU A 324 0.86 -3.48 -38.06
N ILE A 325 0.48 -4.29 -39.04
CA ILE A 325 0.54 -5.75 -38.98
C ILE A 325 1.95 -6.25 -38.71
N TYR A 326 2.93 -5.76 -39.47
CA TYR A 326 4.33 -6.16 -39.35
C TYR A 326 5.13 -5.33 -38.34
N SER A 327 4.48 -4.37 -37.66
CA SER A 327 5.11 -3.48 -36.70
C SER A 327 6.35 -2.76 -37.26
N ASP A 328 6.24 -2.20 -38.47
CA ASP A 328 7.35 -1.63 -39.22
C ASP A 328 7.86 -0.32 -38.60
N ASN A 329 9.10 -0.34 -38.14
CA ASN A 329 9.74 0.83 -37.55
C ASN A 329 10.11 1.86 -38.63
N ILE A 330 10.49 1.41 -39.84
CA ILE A 330 10.91 2.30 -40.94
C ILE A 330 9.72 3.13 -41.42
N TYR A 331 8.58 2.49 -41.66
CA TYR A 331 7.34 3.19 -42.04
C TYR A 331 6.99 4.29 -41.03
N PHE A 332 6.97 3.93 -39.74
CA PHE A 332 6.57 4.88 -38.68
C PHE A 332 7.64 5.95 -38.38
N ALA A 333 8.94 5.68 -38.62
CA ALA A 333 9.96 6.70 -38.56
C ALA A 333 9.78 7.74 -39.66
N LYS A 334 9.52 7.29 -40.90
CA LYS A 334 9.21 8.18 -42.04
C LYS A 334 7.93 8.97 -41.79
N ALA A 335 6.88 8.33 -41.32
CA ALA A 335 5.62 8.98 -40.95
C ALA A 335 5.82 10.08 -39.91
N ALA A 336 6.58 9.80 -38.85
CA ALA A 336 6.87 10.77 -37.79
C ALA A 336 7.66 11.98 -38.27
N LEU A 337 8.51 11.83 -39.30
CA LEU A 337 9.22 12.95 -39.90
C LEU A 337 8.32 13.84 -40.78
N ASN A 338 7.18 13.34 -41.22
CA ASN A 338 6.22 14.07 -42.05
C ASN A 338 5.09 14.72 -41.22
N ILE A 339 4.87 14.29 -39.97
CA ILE A 339 3.90 14.86 -39.03
C ILE A 339 4.46 16.15 -38.41
#